data_23558847b12df3163582b8cc12d1ce97
#
_entry.id   23558847b12df3163582b8cc12d1ce97
#
_cell.length_a   1.000
_cell.length_b   1.000
_cell.length_c   1.000
_cell.angle_alpha   90.00
_cell.angle_beta   90.00
_cell.angle_gamma   90.00
#
_symmetry.space_group_name_H-M   'P 1'
#
loop_
_entity.id
_entity.type
_entity.pdbx_description
1 polymer ?
#
loop_
_entity_poly.entity_id
_entity_poly.type
_entity_poly.pdbx_seq_one_letter_code
_entity_poly.pdbx_strand_id
1 'polypeptide(L)'
;MQVHRIIHKSDYTMLHEGSVVISSSYRKIRNIVSHIEEHHFEVLKVKHADGRIESMFLPMKDDARADIYNEIVPGTSITANMLSYLTFNRFQMSTSAYREAKNRLSDMDWNTSVQNLLNWADKGAMQLNKLIPALKKIALQDGANVNVDETWLRYHAYNKKRKTYMWCLVNRKARIVIFFYEDTTDDEGLQKHGGRSRNVLKEFLGDAKIKSLQSDGYNVYMYLDNELMDIEHLCCLAHARAKFKYAYDQGSLQARIFLELIARLYGMEDTYRREKLTPDEIYRRRNSKETTEIIEKLRTELYDLLANPEESRSELMSKALNYLKTFWNQIFAYRNDGEYSIDNLPAERALRPVTVQRKNSLFFGSVKGIQNSAIYNTFIETCKQVGVSFRDYFCKLLKELKKGRTDYENLLPMTICK
;
A
#
# COMPACT_ATOMS: atom_id res chain seq x y z
N MET A 1 2.28 12.34 16.87
CA MET A 1 2.97 12.82 18.09
C MET A 1 3.24 14.31 17.95
N GLN A 2 2.70 15.12 18.85
CA GLN A 2 3.06 16.52 18.91
C GLN A 2 4.37 16.66 19.71
N VAL A 3 5.22 17.59 19.28
CA VAL A 3 6.42 17.94 20.03
C VAL A 3 6.01 18.90 21.16
N HIS A 4 5.98 18.41 22.39
CA HIS A 4 5.79 19.27 23.56
C HIS A 4 7.07 20.08 23.79
N ARG A 5 6.94 21.41 23.76
CA ARG A 5 8.06 22.33 23.99
C ARG A 5 8.01 22.81 25.42
N ILE A 6 9.00 22.38 26.21
CA ILE A 6 9.20 22.87 27.58
C ILE A 6 10.36 23.85 27.54
N ILE A 7 10.14 25.05 28.04
CA ILE A 7 11.16 26.10 28.12
C ILE A 7 11.62 26.18 29.54
N HIS A 8 12.90 25.88 29.76
CA HIS A 8 13.58 26.12 31.03
C HIS A 8 14.33 27.41 30.93
N LYS A 9 14.12 28.31 31.89
CA LYS A 9 14.86 29.57 32.04
C LYS A 9 15.97 29.40 33.08
N SER A 10 17.09 30.11 32.89
CA SER A 10 18.15 30.17 33.90
C SER A 10 17.72 31.07 35.04
N ASP A 11 18.11 30.68 36.24
CA ASP A 11 17.95 31.50 37.42
C ASP A 11 19.17 32.45 37.54
N TYR A 12 18.98 33.71 37.25
CA TYR A 12 20.04 34.71 37.31
C TYR A 12 20.48 35.06 38.75
N THR A 13 19.71 34.70 39.77
CA THR A 13 20.08 34.86 41.17
C THR A 13 21.23 33.94 41.58
N MET A 14 21.47 32.89 40.82
CA MET A 14 22.59 31.94 41.02
C MET A 14 23.93 32.46 40.49
N LEU A 15 23.98 33.63 39.87
CA LEU A 15 25.23 34.22 39.38
C LEU A 15 26.08 34.75 40.56
N HIS A 16 27.39 34.56 40.45
CA HIS A 16 28.32 35.17 41.42
C HIS A 16 28.21 36.68 41.42
N GLU A 17 28.39 37.27 42.59
CA GLU A 17 28.36 38.72 42.78
C GLU A 17 29.36 39.42 41.82
N GLY A 18 28.90 40.46 41.14
CA GLY A 18 29.69 41.19 40.12
C GLY A 18 29.66 40.56 38.70
N SER A 19 28.98 39.42 38.49
CA SER A 19 28.84 38.84 37.16
C SER A 19 27.79 39.57 36.33
N VAL A 20 28.07 39.75 35.03
CA VAL A 20 27.15 40.37 34.05
C VAL A 20 26.86 39.38 32.92
N VAL A 21 25.60 39.21 32.58
CA VAL A 21 25.17 38.39 31.45
C VAL A 21 25.44 39.14 30.15
N ILE A 22 26.38 38.64 29.34
CA ILE A 22 26.74 39.26 28.05
C ILE A 22 25.76 38.85 26.95
N SER A 23 25.29 37.61 26.98
CA SER A 23 24.30 37.10 26.01
C SER A 23 23.57 35.88 26.58
N SER A 24 22.38 35.60 26.03
CA SER A 24 21.64 34.36 26.32
C SER A 24 21.21 33.69 25.06
N SER A 25 21.23 32.34 25.03
CA SER A 25 20.76 31.52 23.92
C SER A 25 20.09 30.25 24.42
N TYR A 26 19.23 29.67 23.60
CA TYR A 26 18.58 28.41 23.93
C TYR A 26 19.26 27.22 23.25
N ARG A 27 19.74 26.28 24.06
CA ARG A 27 20.19 24.97 23.55
C ARG A 27 18.99 24.03 23.47
N LYS A 28 18.70 23.53 22.28
CA LYS A 28 17.59 22.59 22.06
C LYS A 28 18.07 21.16 22.34
N ILE A 29 17.50 20.53 23.36
CA ILE A 29 17.70 19.11 23.68
C ILE A 29 16.37 18.39 23.38
N ARG A 30 16.44 17.21 22.76
CA ARG A 30 15.26 16.39 22.48
C ARG A 30 15.32 15.13 23.34
N ASN A 31 14.20 14.80 23.96
CA ASN A 31 14.02 13.59 24.73
C ASN A 31 12.74 12.88 24.26
N ILE A 32 12.71 11.55 24.37
CA ILE A 32 11.50 10.74 24.12
C ILE A 32 11.01 10.27 25.48
N VAL A 33 9.76 10.64 25.80
CA VAL A 33 9.03 10.11 26.95
C VAL A 33 7.85 9.32 26.40
N SER A 34 7.78 8.02 26.72
CA SER A 34 6.66 7.17 26.34
C SER A 34 6.19 6.40 27.56
N HIS A 35 4.89 6.41 27.80
CA HIS A 35 4.23 5.63 28.84
C HIS A 35 2.87 5.16 28.33
N ILE A 36 2.32 4.15 28.99
CA ILE A 36 0.96 3.67 28.78
C ILE A 36 0.15 4.15 29.99
N GLU A 37 -1.00 4.76 29.73
CA GLU A 37 -1.95 5.11 30.78
C GLU A 37 -2.96 3.97 30.91
N GLU A 38 -3.14 3.45 32.13
CA GLU A 38 -4.14 2.45 32.46
C GLU A 38 -5.24 3.14 33.27
N HIS A 39 -6.46 3.11 32.74
CA HIS A 39 -7.64 3.71 33.37
C HIS A 39 -8.54 2.64 33.93
N HIS A 40 -8.88 2.72 35.20
CA HIS A 40 -9.81 1.81 35.91
C HIS A 40 -11.17 2.50 36.02
N PHE A 41 -12.21 1.90 35.43
CA PHE A 41 -13.57 2.41 35.45
C PHE A 41 -14.46 1.50 36.34
N GLU A 42 -15.17 2.09 37.30
CA GLU A 42 -16.20 1.41 38.02
C GLU A 42 -17.45 1.22 37.18
N VAL A 43 -17.76 0.00 36.79
CA VAL A 43 -18.95 -0.33 35.98
C VAL A 43 -20.04 -0.89 36.91
N LEU A 44 -21.15 -0.17 36.95
CA LEU A 44 -22.31 -0.55 37.75
C LEU A 44 -23.21 -1.50 36.95
N LYS A 45 -23.71 -2.56 37.64
CA LYS A 45 -24.77 -3.40 37.10
C LYS A 45 -26.10 -2.94 37.68
N VAL A 46 -26.91 -2.27 36.87
CA VAL A 46 -28.15 -1.63 37.32
C VAL A 46 -29.36 -2.41 36.81
N LYS A 47 -30.33 -2.66 37.72
CA LYS A 47 -31.66 -3.17 37.37
C LYS A 47 -32.64 -2.01 37.34
N HIS A 48 -33.21 -1.75 36.19
CA HIS A 48 -34.21 -0.70 35.98
C HIS A 48 -35.58 -1.12 36.53
N ALA A 49 -36.50 -0.15 36.73
CA ALA A 49 -37.85 -0.37 37.20
C ALA A 49 -38.69 -1.30 36.29
N ASP A 50 -38.37 -1.32 34.98
CA ASP A 50 -38.98 -2.22 34.00
C ASP A 50 -38.43 -3.64 34.00
N GLY A 51 -37.49 -3.96 34.95
CA GLY A 51 -36.84 -5.26 35.10
C GLY A 51 -35.60 -5.46 34.16
N ARG A 52 -35.28 -4.55 33.25
CA ARG A 52 -34.13 -4.60 32.41
C ARG A 52 -32.85 -4.45 33.23
N ILE A 53 -31.82 -5.28 32.94
CA ILE A 53 -30.52 -5.22 33.58
C ILE A 53 -29.50 -4.68 32.57
N GLU A 54 -28.76 -3.66 32.97
CA GLU A 54 -27.76 -3.02 32.15
C GLU A 54 -26.46 -2.80 32.94
N SER A 55 -25.31 -2.89 32.25
CA SER A 55 -24.03 -2.52 32.84
C SER A 55 -23.61 -1.16 32.24
N MET A 56 -23.36 -0.18 33.13
CA MET A 56 -23.05 1.18 32.69
C MET A 56 -21.95 1.83 33.54
N PHE A 57 -21.19 2.71 32.96
CA PHE A 57 -20.28 3.62 33.64
C PHE A 57 -20.95 5.00 33.75
N LEU A 58 -20.99 5.53 34.94
CA LEU A 58 -21.54 6.85 35.24
C LEU A 58 -20.40 7.75 35.72
N PRO A 59 -19.82 8.61 34.84
CA PRO A 59 -18.71 9.45 35.25
C PRO A 59 -19.12 10.51 36.29
N MET A 60 -18.22 10.85 37.20
CA MET A 60 -18.37 12.00 38.06
C MET A 60 -18.26 13.29 37.24
N LYS A 61 -18.98 14.33 37.65
CA LYS A 61 -19.07 15.61 36.90
C LYS A 61 -17.73 16.33 36.72
N ASP A 62 -16.80 16.11 37.62
CA ASP A 62 -15.48 16.72 37.68
C ASP A 62 -14.34 15.84 37.15
N ASP A 63 -14.66 14.62 36.66
CA ASP A 63 -13.68 13.72 36.05
C ASP A 63 -13.39 14.13 34.61
N ALA A 64 -12.44 15.03 34.40
CA ALA A 64 -12.01 15.55 33.10
C ALA A 64 -11.47 14.45 32.14
N ARG A 65 -11.14 13.26 32.65
CA ARG A 65 -10.62 12.14 31.84
C ARG A 65 -11.63 11.02 31.58
N ALA A 66 -12.84 11.14 32.11
CA ALA A 66 -13.91 10.15 31.94
C ALA A 66 -14.24 9.86 30.46
N ASP A 67 -14.06 10.86 29.59
CA ASP A 67 -14.33 10.76 28.15
C ASP A 67 -13.51 9.66 27.45
N ILE A 68 -12.37 9.24 28.03
CA ILE A 68 -11.57 8.16 27.45
C ILE A 68 -12.34 6.83 27.41
N TYR A 69 -13.31 6.63 28.30
CA TYR A 69 -14.23 5.49 28.26
C TYR A 69 -14.98 5.42 26.92
N ASN A 70 -15.33 6.57 26.39
CA ASN A 70 -15.99 6.68 25.10
C ASN A 70 -15.06 6.44 23.91
N GLU A 71 -13.76 6.31 24.11
CA GLU A 71 -12.78 5.99 23.06
C GLU A 71 -12.49 4.48 22.97
N ILE A 72 -13.03 3.64 23.86
CA ILE A 72 -12.84 2.18 23.83
C ILE A 72 -13.43 1.63 22.51
N VAL A 73 -12.62 0.87 21.78
CA VAL A 73 -13.06 0.20 20.56
C VAL A 73 -13.99 -0.98 20.92
N PRO A 74 -15.17 -1.10 20.30
CA PRO A 74 -16.12 -2.16 20.63
C PRO A 74 -15.51 -3.56 20.57
N GLY A 75 -15.72 -4.34 21.62
CA GLY A 75 -15.20 -5.70 21.77
C GLY A 75 -13.70 -5.77 22.08
N THR A 76 -13.11 -4.68 22.57
CA THR A 76 -11.71 -4.61 23.04
C THR A 76 -11.63 -3.93 24.39
N SER A 77 -10.44 -3.98 25.00
CA SER A 77 -10.11 -3.23 26.23
C SER A 77 -9.14 -2.07 25.95
N ILE A 78 -9.09 -1.56 24.72
CA ILE A 78 -8.17 -0.51 24.31
C ILE A 78 -8.89 0.61 23.56
N THR A 79 -8.32 1.80 23.62
CA THR A 79 -8.85 2.98 22.90
C THR A 79 -8.54 2.94 21.41
N ALA A 80 -9.24 3.78 20.63
CA ALA A 80 -8.95 4.00 19.21
C ALA A 80 -7.50 4.44 18.97
N ASN A 81 -6.94 5.27 19.85
CA ASN A 81 -5.54 5.69 19.78
C ASN A 81 -4.58 4.51 19.94
N MET A 82 -4.80 3.66 20.95
CA MET A 82 -3.97 2.48 21.19
C MET A 82 -4.07 1.49 20.02
N LEU A 83 -5.27 1.20 19.52
CA LEU A 83 -5.44 0.29 18.38
C LEU A 83 -4.75 0.84 17.12
N SER A 84 -4.89 2.13 16.83
CA SER A 84 -4.22 2.75 15.68
C SER A 84 -2.69 2.68 15.80
N TYR A 85 -2.14 2.86 16.99
CA TYR A 85 -0.71 2.73 17.26
C TYR A 85 -0.20 1.30 17.07
N LEU A 86 -0.88 0.29 17.65
CA LEU A 86 -0.48 -1.11 17.53
C LEU A 86 -0.54 -1.60 16.07
N THR A 87 -1.57 -1.21 15.34
CA THR A 87 -1.72 -1.60 13.93
C THR A 87 -0.75 -0.86 13.00
N PHE A 88 -0.44 0.41 13.29
CA PHE A 88 0.63 1.14 12.63
C PHE A 88 1.98 0.41 12.80
N ASN A 89 2.35 0.03 14.03
CA ASN A 89 3.59 -0.69 14.28
C ASN A 89 3.62 -2.03 13.54
N ARG A 90 2.52 -2.77 13.56
CA ARG A 90 2.44 -4.09 12.94
C ARG A 90 2.53 -4.04 11.41
N PHE A 91 1.73 -3.20 10.78
CA PHE A 91 1.55 -3.24 9.32
C PHE A 91 2.41 -2.20 8.58
N GLN A 92 2.60 -1.01 9.12
CA GLN A 92 3.43 0.01 8.46
C GLN A 92 4.91 -0.10 8.88
N MET A 93 5.19 -0.37 10.15
CA MET A 93 6.56 -0.55 10.66
C MET A 93 7.04 -2.01 10.59
N SER A 94 6.18 -2.93 10.14
CA SER A 94 6.47 -4.36 10.01
C SER A 94 6.92 -5.05 11.30
N THR A 95 6.53 -4.55 12.48
CA THR A 95 6.83 -5.18 13.76
C THR A 95 5.95 -6.41 13.95
N SER A 96 6.53 -7.56 14.29
CA SER A 96 5.73 -8.75 14.57
C SER A 96 4.95 -8.60 15.88
N ALA A 97 3.76 -9.22 15.97
CA ALA A 97 2.96 -9.18 17.18
C ALA A 97 3.71 -9.76 18.41
N TYR A 98 4.60 -10.73 18.18
CA TYR A 98 5.46 -11.27 19.21
C TYR A 98 6.44 -10.21 19.77
N ARG A 99 7.17 -9.51 18.89
CA ARG A 99 8.10 -8.45 19.32
C ARG A 99 7.38 -7.30 19.99
N GLU A 100 6.19 -6.94 19.51
CA GLU A 100 5.37 -5.90 20.12
C GLU A 100 4.99 -6.31 21.55
N ALA A 101 4.41 -7.52 21.74
CA ALA A 101 3.93 -7.98 23.06
C ALA A 101 5.07 -8.26 24.04
N LYS A 102 6.14 -8.94 23.59
CA LYS A 102 7.16 -9.49 24.48
C LYS A 102 8.35 -8.58 24.73
N ASN A 103 8.59 -7.62 23.86
CA ASN A 103 9.69 -6.68 24.04
C ASN A 103 9.12 -5.28 24.32
N ARG A 104 8.50 -4.65 23.32
CA ARG A 104 8.15 -3.25 23.37
C ARG A 104 7.12 -2.88 24.43
N LEU A 105 6.01 -3.63 24.50
CA LEU A 105 4.97 -3.34 25.51
C LEU A 105 5.43 -3.79 26.91
N SER A 106 6.18 -4.89 27.00
CA SER A 106 6.78 -5.33 28.23
C SER A 106 7.79 -4.32 28.79
N ASP A 107 8.59 -3.68 27.93
CA ASP A 107 9.50 -2.59 28.35
C ASP A 107 8.76 -1.33 28.83
N MET A 108 7.46 -1.24 28.59
CA MET A 108 6.55 -0.18 29.05
C MET A 108 5.66 -0.68 30.21
N ASP A 109 6.05 -1.74 30.90
CA ASP A 109 5.36 -2.39 32.00
C ASP A 109 3.94 -2.90 31.68
N TRP A 110 3.62 -3.04 30.38
CA TRP A 110 2.33 -3.58 29.97
C TRP A 110 2.42 -5.00 29.40
N ASN A 111 2.04 -5.97 30.20
CA ASN A 111 2.03 -7.37 29.83
C ASN A 111 0.72 -7.76 29.15
N THR A 112 0.80 -8.03 27.85
CA THR A 112 -0.34 -8.53 27.07
C THR A 112 0.04 -9.76 26.26
N SER A 113 -0.95 -10.55 25.86
CA SER A 113 -0.71 -11.72 25.03
C SER A 113 -0.59 -11.36 23.54
N VAL A 114 0.20 -12.13 22.81
CA VAL A 114 0.25 -12.03 21.33
C VAL A 114 -1.14 -12.21 20.73
N GLN A 115 -1.96 -13.10 21.30
CA GLN A 115 -3.32 -13.36 20.82
C GLN A 115 -4.23 -12.14 20.98
N ASN A 116 -4.10 -11.38 22.06
CA ASN A 116 -4.86 -10.14 22.24
C ASN A 116 -4.52 -9.13 21.13
N LEU A 117 -3.23 -8.93 20.81
CA LEU A 117 -2.82 -8.04 19.72
C LEU A 117 -3.40 -8.47 18.36
N LEU A 118 -3.43 -9.79 18.11
CA LEU A 118 -4.03 -10.33 16.89
C LEU A 118 -5.54 -10.11 16.85
N ASN A 119 -6.24 -10.37 17.96
CA ASN A 119 -7.68 -10.17 18.08
C ASN A 119 -8.07 -8.68 17.91
N TRP A 120 -7.29 -7.77 18.51
CA TRP A 120 -7.55 -6.34 18.35
C TRP A 120 -7.29 -5.88 16.91
N ALA A 121 -6.23 -6.37 16.27
CA ALA A 121 -5.99 -6.10 14.84
C ALA A 121 -7.15 -6.63 13.97
N ASP A 122 -7.71 -7.79 14.29
CA ASP A 122 -8.90 -8.33 13.63
C ASP A 122 -10.08 -7.37 13.74
N LYS A 123 -10.37 -6.89 14.96
CA LYS A 123 -11.46 -5.93 15.18
C LYS A 123 -11.29 -4.65 14.39
N GLY A 124 -10.05 -4.15 14.32
CA GLY A 124 -9.70 -2.99 13.51
C GLY A 124 -9.89 -3.24 12.01
N ALA A 125 -9.44 -4.39 11.49
CA ALA A 125 -9.63 -4.77 10.10
C ALA A 125 -11.13 -4.86 9.73
N MET A 126 -11.97 -5.39 10.61
CA MET A 126 -13.43 -5.42 10.40
C MET A 126 -14.03 -4.02 10.25
N GLN A 127 -13.52 -3.01 10.95
CA GLN A 127 -13.99 -1.63 10.78
C GLN A 127 -13.53 -1.04 9.44
N LEU A 128 -12.26 -1.20 9.08
CA LEU A 128 -11.71 -0.75 7.81
C LEU A 128 -12.40 -1.43 6.62
N ASN A 129 -12.72 -2.72 6.74
CA ASN A 129 -13.34 -3.49 5.66
C ASN A 129 -14.69 -2.92 5.20
N LYS A 130 -15.43 -2.23 6.08
CA LYS A 130 -16.68 -1.54 5.74
C LYS A 130 -16.50 -0.47 4.65
N LEU A 131 -15.30 0.09 4.53
CA LEU A 131 -14.97 1.16 3.59
C LEU A 131 -14.40 0.65 2.27
N ILE A 132 -14.00 -0.63 2.18
CA ILE A 132 -13.42 -1.21 0.96
C ILE A 132 -14.35 -1.05 -0.26
N PRO A 133 -15.68 -1.31 -0.17
CA PRO A 133 -16.58 -1.11 -1.31
C PRO A 133 -16.57 0.33 -1.84
N ALA A 134 -16.54 1.33 -0.96
CA ALA A 134 -16.47 2.73 -1.34
C ALA A 134 -15.14 3.08 -2.02
N LEU A 135 -14.00 2.59 -1.50
CA LEU A 135 -12.70 2.72 -2.16
C LEU A 135 -12.68 2.05 -3.53
N LYS A 136 -13.19 0.83 -3.65
CA LYS A 136 -13.24 0.07 -4.89
C LYS A 136 -14.07 0.80 -5.95
N LYS A 137 -15.24 1.33 -5.60
CA LYS A 137 -16.10 2.12 -6.49
C LYS A 137 -15.35 3.32 -7.10
N ILE A 138 -14.57 4.05 -6.30
CA ILE A 138 -13.80 5.20 -6.79
C ILE A 138 -12.58 4.74 -7.61
N ALA A 139 -11.89 3.69 -7.16
CA ALA A 139 -10.72 3.17 -7.86
C ALA A 139 -11.03 2.61 -9.25
N LEU A 140 -12.21 2.02 -9.41
CA LEU A 140 -12.70 1.37 -10.64
C LEU A 140 -13.81 2.18 -11.33
N GLN A 141 -13.87 3.50 -11.11
CA GLN A 141 -14.82 4.36 -11.81
C GLN A 141 -14.65 4.28 -13.33
N ASP A 142 -15.71 4.55 -14.08
CA ASP A 142 -15.70 4.51 -15.54
C ASP A 142 -14.54 5.34 -16.11
N GLY A 143 -13.82 4.77 -17.06
CA GLY A 143 -12.65 5.40 -17.68
C GLY A 143 -11.38 5.45 -16.82
N ALA A 144 -11.33 4.75 -15.69
CA ALA A 144 -10.14 4.71 -14.84
C ALA A 144 -8.96 4.03 -15.51
N ASN A 145 -7.75 4.56 -15.26
CA ASN A 145 -6.47 3.93 -15.61
C ASN A 145 -5.88 3.31 -14.35
N VAL A 146 -5.61 2.00 -14.38
CA VAL A 146 -5.12 1.27 -13.21
C VAL A 146 -3.82 0.51 -13.49
N ASN A 147 -2.99 0.38 -12.45
CA ASN A 147 -1.81 -0.47 -12.44
C ASN A 147 -2.10 -1.68 -11.54
N VAL A 148 -1.78 -2.88 -11.98
CA VAL A 148 -1.99 -4.12 -11.21
C VAL A 148 -0.70 -4.91 -11.17
N ASP A 149 -0.44 -5.52 -10.01
CA ASP A 149 0.70 -6.42 -9.80
C ASP A 149 0.39 -7.38 -8.66
N GLU A 150 1.12 -8.48 -8.53
CA GLU A 150 0.92 -9.44 -7.46
C GLU A 150 2.25 -9.92 -6.87
N THR A 151 2.23 -10.33 -5.60
CA THR A 151 3.38 -10.91 -4.93
C THR A 151 3.02 -12.18 -4.19
N TRP A 152 3.94 -13.15 -4.20
CA TRP A 152 3.73 -14.39 -3.45
C TRP A 152 3.89 -14.19 -1.95
N LEU A 153 3.12 -14.97 -1.18
CA LEU A 153 3.19 -15.07 0.27
C LEU A 153 3.28 -16.54 0.70
N ARG A 154 3.63 -16.76 1.96
CA ARG A 154 3.54 -18.07 2.60
C ARG A 154 2.61 -17.99 3.81
N TYR A 155 1.82 -19.02 4.01
CA TYR A 155 0.99 -19.17 5.20
C TYR A 155 0.96 -20.60 5.70
N HIS A 156 0.60 -20.77 6.96
CA HIS A 156 0.39 -22.06 7.58
C HIS A 156 -1.10 -22.42 7.51
N ALA A 157 -1.40 -23.59 6.95
CA ALA A 157 -2.72 -24.21 7.03
C ALA A 157 -2.56 -25.70 7.27
N TYR A 158 -3.27 -26.23 8.25
CA TYR A 158 -3.27 -27.66 8.56
C TYR A 158 -1.85 -28.26 8.68
N ASN A 159 -0.97 -27.60 9.44
CA ASN A 159 0.43 -27.98 9.64
C ASN A 159 1.32 -28.02 8.36
N LYS A 160 0.85 -27.46 7.26
CA LYS A 160 1.61 -27.37 6.01
C LYS A 160 1.85 -25.91 5.63
N LYS A 161 3.06 -25.61 5.12
CA LYS A 161 3.37 -24.31 4.51
C LYS A 161 2.78 -24.30 3.09
N ARG A 162 1.95 -23.32 2.80
CA ARG A 162 1.36 -23.11 1.48
C ARG A 162 1.82 -21.78 0.88
N LYS A 163 1.99 -21.74 -0.42
CA LYS A 163 2.23 -20.54 -1.22
C LYS A 163 0.91 -19.98 -1.70
N THR A 164 0.77 -18.66 -1.64
CA THR A 164 -0.40 -17.92 -2.08
C THR A 164 0.04 -16.57 -2.67
N TYR A 165 -0.87 -15.75 -3.18
CA TYR A 165 -0.57 -14.48 -3.81
C TYR A 165 -1.46 -13.36 -3.25
N MET A 166 -0.84 -12.21 -3.00
CA MET A 166 -1.50 -10.95 -2.70
C MET A 166 -1.44 -10.08 -3.94
N TRP A 167 -2.58 -9.57 -4.36
CA TRP A 167 -2.72 -8.65 -5.47
C TRP A 167 -2.77 -7.21 -5.00
N CYS A 168 -2.36 -6.30 -5.87
CA CYS A 168 -2.38 -4.87 -5.61
C CYS A 168 -2.86 -4.14 -6.86
N LEU A 169 -3.86 -3.26 -6.69
CA LEU A 169 -4.34 -2.35 -7.72
C LEU A 169 -4.06 -0.91 -7.29
N VAL A 170 -3.55 -0.10 -8.19
CA VAL A 170 -3.27 1.31 -7.98
C VAL A 170 -3.99 2.16 -9.02
N ASN A 171 -4.85 3.06 -8.57
CA ASN A 171 -5.37 4.16 -9.37
C ASN A 171 -4.63 5.45 -8.98
N ARG A 172 -3.71 5.89 -9.82
CA ARG A 172 -2.86 7.06 -9.55
C ARG A 172 -3.65 8.36 -9.50
N LYS A 173 -4.63 8.53 -10.38
CA LYS A 173 -5.46 9.74 -10.47
C LYS A 173 -6.34 9.90 -9.24
N ALA A 174 -6.96 8.81 -8.80
CA ALA A 174 -7.75 8.77 -7.57
C ALA A 174 -6.88 8.72 -6.30
N ARG A 175 -5.57 8.47 -6.41
CA ARG A 175 -4.63 8.28 -5.30
C ARG A 175 -5.07 7.16 -4.35
N ILE A 176 -5.54 6.06 -4.93
CA ILE A 176 -6.04 4.88 -4.22
C ILE A 176 -5.15 3.68 -4.52
N VAL A 177 -4.85 2.93 -3.48
CA VAL A 177 -4.20 1.62 -3.55
C VAL A 177 -5.12 0.60 -2.89
N ILE A 178 -5.42 -0.51 -3.57
CA ILE A 178 -6.22 -1.60 -3.02
C ILE A 178 -5.41 -2.88 -3.08
N PHE A 179 -5.18 -3.49 -1.92
CA PHE A 179 -4.70 -4.86 -1.82
C PHE A 179 -5.88 -5.79 -1.70
N PHE A 180 -5.85 -6.87 -2.44
CA PHE A 180 -6.91 -7.87 -2.38
C PHE A 180 -6.33 -9.28 -2.37
N TYR A 181 -7.06 -10.15 -1.70
CA TYR A 181 -6.75 -11.54 -1.52
C TYR A 181 -8.08 -12.29 -1.61
N GLU A 182 -8.37 -12.77 -2.81
CA GLU A 182 -9.62 -13.42 -3.10
C GLU A 182 -9.48 -14.92 -2.93
N ASP A 183 -10.46 -15.52 -2.29
CA ASP A 183 -10.66 -16.96 -2.32
C ASP A 183 -11.38 -17.28 -3.61
N THR A 184 -10.74 -18.05 -4.49
CA THR A 184 -11.34 -18.50 -5.74
C THR A 184 -11.85 -19.90 -5.60
N THR A 185 -12.92 -20.22 -6.35
CA THR A 185 -13.37 -21.58 -6.54
C THR A 185 -12.74 -22.12 -7.84
N ASP A 186 -12.16 -23.31 -7.83
CA ASP A 186 -11.67 -23.93 -9.05
C ASP A 186 -12.82 -24.54 -9.87
N ASP A 187 -12.48 -25.03 -11.07
CA ASP A 187 -13.46 -25.64 -12.01
C ASP A 187 -14.15 -26.88 -11.42
N GLU A 188 -13.61 -27.44 -10.32
CA GLU A 188 -14.18 -28.58 -9.58
C GLU A 188 -15.00 -28.14 -8.35
N GLY A 189 -15.19 -26.83 -8.15
CA GLY A 189 -15.95 -26.28 -7.02
C GLY A 189 -15.18 -26.25 -5.68
N LEU A 190 -13.86 -26.54 -5.68
CA LEU A 190 -13.03 -26.50 -4.49
C LEU A 190 -12.51 -25.08 -4.22
N GLN A 191 -12.70 -24.62 -3.00
CA GLN A 191 -12.14 -23.32 -2.58
C GLN A 191 -10.60 -23.33 -2.62
N LYS A 192 -10.03 -22.45 -3.44
CA LYS A 192 -8.61 -22.13 -3.47
C LYS A 192 -8.37 -20.76 -2.85
N HIS A 193 -7.54 -20.74 -1.82
CA HIS A 193 -7.17 -19.52 -1.13
C HIS A 193 -6.05 -18.80 -1.89
N GLY A 194 -6.32 -17.59 -2.40
CA GLY A 194 -5.34 -16.66 -2.96
C GLY A 194 -4.59 -17.19 -4.18
N GLY A 195 -5.27 -17.38 -5.29
CA GLY A 195 -4.68 -17.83 -6.56
C GLY A 195 -3.86 -16.76 -7.28
N ARG A 196 -3.03 -17.21 -8.26
CA ARG A 196 -2.40 -16.36 -9.28
C ARG A 196 -3.12 -16.57 -10.62
N SER A 197 -4.41 -16.77 -10.61
CA SER A 197 -5.21 -17.03 -11.80
C SER A 197 -5.88 -15.76 -12.32
N ARG A 198 -6.23 -15.77 -13.62
CA ARG A 198 -7.02 -14.70 -14.24
C ARG A 198 -8.36 -14.47 -13.54
N ASN A 199 -8.94 -15.52 -12.95
CA ASN A 199 -10.24 -15.44 -12.29
C ASN A 199 -10.21 -14.51 -11.08
N VAL A 200 -9.10 -14.45 -10.33
CA VAL A 200 -8.94 -13.51 -9.19
C VAL A 200 -9.10 -12.07 -9.65
N LEU A 201 -8.41 -11.70 -10.74
CA LEU A 201 -8.48 -10.34 -11.26
C LEU A 201 -9.85 -10.07 -11.90
N LYS A 202 -10.40 -11.03 -12.64
CA LYS A 202 -11.73 -10.92 -13.27
C LYS A 202 -12.82 -10.71 -12.22
N GLU A 203 -12.84 -11.51 -11.17
CA GLU A 203 -13.79 -11.36 -10.06
C GLU A 203 -13.61 -10.03 -9.32
N PHE A 204 -12.36 -9.60 -9.13
CA PHE A 204 -12.09 -8.32 -8.51
C PHE A 204 -12.56 -7.14 -9.38
N LEU A 205 -12.28 -7.13 -10.67
CA LEU A 205 -12.74 -6.08 -11.58
C LEU A 205 -14.27 -6.11 -11.74
N GLY A 206 -14.89 -7.29 -11.82
CA GLY A 206 -16.32 -7.43 -12.08
C GLY A 206 -16.72 -6.75 -13.40
N ASP A 207 -17.79 -5.97 -13.38
CA ASP A 207 -18.33 -5.23 -14.53
C ASP A 207 -17.75 -3.82 -14.68
N ALA A 208 -16.61 -3.52 -14.03
CA ALA A 208 -16.02 -2.18 -14.08
C ALA A 208 -15.55 -1.81 -15.49
N LYS A 209 -15.94 -0.62 -15.96
CA LYS A 209 -15.58 -0.07 -17.27
C LYS A 209 -14.33 0.79 -17.17
N ILE A 210 -13.21 0.19 -16.75
CA ILE A 210 -11.92 0.89 -16.72
C ILE A 210 -11.40 1.07 -18.14
N LYS A 211 -10.63 2.16 -18.38
CA LYS A 211 -10.06 2.47 -19.70
C LYS A 211 -8.82 1.63 -19.99
N SER A 212 -7.94 1.51 -19.01
CA SER A 212 -6.70 0.75 -19.20
C SER A 212 -6.27 0.01 -17.93
N LEU A 213 -5.56 -1.10 -18.15
CA LEU A 213 -4.90 -1.86 -17.10
C LEU A 213 -3.44 -2.10 -17.49
N GLN A 214 -2.52 -1.70 -16.62
CA GLN A 214 -1.09 -1.92 -16.81
C GLN A 214 -0.56 -2.98 -15.86
N SER A 215 0.25 -3.90 -16.40
CA SER A 215 0.83 -5.04 -15.69
C SER A 215 2.30 -5.28 -16.04
N ASP A 216 2.89 -6.36 -15.48
CA ASP A 216 4.26 -6.79 -15.78
C ASP A 216 4.39 -7.65 -17.07
N GLY A 217 3.29 -7.93 -17.77
CA GLY A 217 3.27 -8.81 -18.95
C GLY A 217 3.26 -10.30 -18.60
N TYR A 218 2.80 -10.67 -17.41
CA TYR A 218 2.56 -12.07 -17.09
C TYR A 218 1.34 -12.63 -17.86
N ASN A 219 1.41 -13.88 -18.30
CA ASN A 219 0.38 -14.52 -19.14
C ASN A 219 -1.06 -14.44 -18.59
N VAL A 220 -1.23 -14.27 -17.28
CA VAL A 220 -2.54 -14.08 -16.64
C VAL A 220 -3.26 -12.85 -17.18
N TYR A 221 -2.54 -11.83 -17.61
CA TYR A 221 -3.13 -10.58 -18.13
C TYR A 221 -3.47 -10.67 -19.64
N MET A 222 -2.97 -11.68 -20.34
CA MET A 222 -3.22 -11.87 -21.79
C MET A 222 -4.69 -12.14 -22.12
N TYR A 223 -5.51 -12.56 -21.14
CA TYR A 223 -6.95 -12.71 -21.35
C TYR A 223 -7.64 -11.35 -21.60
N LEU A 224 -7.08 -10.27 -21.09
CA LEU A 224 -7.61 -8.91 -21.31
C LEU A 224 -7.63 -8.56 -22.81
N ASP A 225 -6.63 -9.01 -23.56
CA ASP A 225 -6.54 -8.78 -25.00
C ASP A 225 -7.58 -9.59 -25.80
N ASN A 226 -8.09 -10.69 -25.22
CA ASN A 226 -8.95 -11.65 -25.92
C ASN A 226 -10.42 -11.63 -25.45
N GLU A 227 -10.68 -11.32 -24.18
CA GLU A 227 -12.00 -11.44 -23.57
C GLU A 227 -12.63 -10.09 -23.18
N LEU A 228 -11.82 -9.03 -22.97
CA LEU A 228 -12.27 -7.70 -22.55
C LEU A 228 -11.84 -6.65 -23.58
N MET A 229 -12.53 -6.63 -24.73
CA MET A 229 -12.22 -5.75 -25.86
C MET A 229 -12.25 -4.24 -25.55
N ASP A 230 -12.84 -3.85 -24.42
CA ASP A 230 -13.02 -2.44 -24.02
C ASP A 230 -11.94 -1.94 -23.05
N ILE A 231 -11.01 -2.82 -22.60
CA ILE A 231 -9.93 -2.44 -21.67
C ILE A 231 -8.59 -2.49 -22.40
N GLU A 232 -7.90 -1.37 -22.51
CA GLU A 232 -6.58 -1.35 -23.11
C GLU A 232 -5.53 -1.93 -22.14
N HIS A 233 -4.91 -3.04 -22.54
CA HIS A 233 -3.85 -3.69 -21.77
C HIS A 233 -2.49 -3.07 -22.10
N LEU A 234 -1.79 -2.61 -21.07
CA LEU A 234 -0.43 -2.07 -21.17
C LEU A 234 0.56 -2.96 -20.43
N CYS A 235 1.73 -3.13 -21.03
CA CYS A 235 2.85 -3.83 -20.40
C CYS A 235 3.97 -2.87 -19.97
N CYS A 236 4.63 -3.24 -18.91
CA CYS A 236 5.69 -2.43 -18.27
C CYS A 236 6.98 -2.41 -19.10
N LEU A 237 7.39 -1.24 -19.60
CA LEU A 237 8.67 -1.07 -20.29
C LEU A 237 9.87 -1.29 -19.34
N ALA A 238 9.72 -1.03 -18.02
CA ALA A 238 10.79 -1.30 -17.05
C ALA A 238 11.16 -2.78 -16.98
N HIS A 239 10.18 -3.68 -17.15
CA HIS A 239 10.44 -5.13 -17.21
C HIS A 239 11.24 -5.52 -18.47
N ALA A 240 10.93 -4.95 -19.63
CA ALA A 240 11.73 -5.13 -20.84
C ALA A 240 13.17 -4.63 -20.60
N ARG A 241 13.31 -3.41 -20.07
CA ARG A 241 14.63 -2.82 -19.72
C ARG A 241 15.42 -3.70 -18.76
N ALA A 242 14.77 -4.23 -17.71
CA ALA A 242 15.44 -5.10 -16.74
C ALA A 242 16.00 -6.38 -17.37
N LYS A 243 15.28 -6.99 -18.33
CA LYS A 243 15.74 -8.18 -19.05
C LYS A 243 16.99 -7.88 -19.91
N PHE A 244 16.98 -6.76 -20.64
CA PHE A 244 18.16 -6.32 -21.40
C PHE A 244 19.33 -5.95 -20.48
N LYS A 245 19.08 -5.28 -19.36
CA LYS A 245 20.12 -4.97 -18.36
C LYS A 245 20.76 -6.24 -17.81
N TYR A 246 19.95 -7.25 -17.48
CA TYR A 246 20.47 -8.51 -16.99
C TYR A 246 21.29 -9.25 -18.06
N ALA A 247 20.85 -9.26 -19.32
CA ALA A 247 21.63 -9.82 -20.43
C ALA A 247 22.96 -9.07 -20.62
N TYR A 248 22.96 -7.73 -20.56
CA TYR A 248 24.15 -6.91 -20.67
C TYR A 248 25.15 -7.18 -19.55
N ASP A 249 24.71 -7.26 -18.29
CA ASP A 249 25.54 -7.55 -17.13
C ASP A 249 26.18 -8.94 -17.17
N GLN A 250 25.59 -9.86 -17.95
CA GLN A 250 26.14 -11.20 -18.20
C GLN A 250 26.94 -11.28 -19.53
N GLY A 251 27.34 -10.14 -20.11
CA GLY A 251 28.25 -10.05 -21.23
C GLY A 251 27.61 -9.92 -22.62
N SER A 252 26.28 -9.84 -22.74
CA SER A 252 25.60 -9.64 -24.03
C SER A 252 25.68 -8.17 -24.49
N LEU A 253 26.73 -7.80 -25.19
CA LEU A 253 26.98 -6.42 -25.63
C LEU A 253 25.87 -5.86 -26.54
N GLN A 254 25.20 -6.72 -27.33
CA GLN A 254 24.07 -6.33 -28.19
C GLN A 254 22.91 -5.73 -27.38
N ALA A 255 22.77 -6.05 -26.08
CA ALA A 255 21.74 -5.47 -25.23
C ALA A 255 21.92 -3.95 -25.00
N ARG A 256 23.12 -3.42 -25.22
CA ARG A 256 23.45 -2.00 -24.98
C ARG A 256 22.56 -1.05 -25.78
N ILE A 257 22.36 -1.32 -27.08
CA ILE A 257 21.55 -0.45 -27.95
C ILE A 257 20.11 -0.32 -27.43
N PHE A 258 19.51 -1.44 -26.97
CA PHE A 258 18.17 -1.41 -26.38
C PHE A 258 18.14 -0.58 -25.09
N LEU A 259 19.14 -0.71 -24.25
CA LEU A 259 19.23 0.05 -23.00
C LEU A 259 19.34 1.57 -23.28
N GLU A 260 20.15 1.98 -24.26
CA GLU A 260 20.33 3.37 -24.66
C GLU A 260 19.04 3.96 -25.22
N LEU A 261 18.36 3.26 -26.13
CA LEU A 261 17.10 3.71 -26.74
C LEU A 261 15.96 3.79 -25.72
N ILE A 262 15.85 2.78 -24.83
CA ILE A 262 14.86 2.80 -23.74
C ILE A 262 15.17 3.94 -22.76
N ALA A 263 16.45 4.20 -22.45
CA ALA A 263 16.83 5.32 -21.59
C ALA A 263 16.42 6.67 -22.16
N ARG A 264 16.50 6.86 -23.49
CA ARG A 264 16.00 8.08 -24.17
C ARG A 264 14.49 8.25 -23.97
N LEU A 265 13.68 7.19 -24.13
CA LEU A 265 12.24 7.25 -23.88
C LEU A 265 11.93 7.66 -22.43
N TYR A 266 12.64 7.10 -21.45
CA TYR A 266 12.49 7.53 -20.06
C TYR A 266 12.92 8.99 -19.82
N GLY A 267 13.97 9.44 -20.46
CA GLY A 267 14.43 10.84 -20.41
C GLY A 267 13.37 11.81 -20.91
N MET A 268 12.65 11.45 -21.98
CA MET A 268 11.51 12.23 -22.49
C MET A 268 10.36 12.30 -21.45
N GLU A 269 9.96 11.15 -20.87
CA GLU A 269 8.93 11.11 -19.83
C GLU A 269 9.32 11.92 -18.59
N ASP A 270 10.59 11.91 -18.20
CA ASP A 270 11.11 12.73 -17.10
C ASP A 270 11.04 14.24 -17.43
N THR A 271 11.26 14.61 -18.69
CA THR A 271 11.10 15.99 -19.15
C THR A 271 9.64 16.42 -19.11
N TYR A 272 8.70 15.60 -19.60
CA TYR A 272 7.27 15.88 -19.53
C TYR A 272 6.78 16.12 -18.10
N ARG A 273 7.29 15.33 -17.17
CA ARG A 273 6.98 15.45 -15.73
C ARG A 273 7.54 16.74 -15.12
N ARG A 274 8.80 17.11 -15.47
CA ARG A 274 9.43 18.35 -14.98
C ARG A 274 8.74 19.58 -15.52
N GLU A 275 8.34 19.55 -16.77
CA GLU A 275 7.62 20.63 -17.46
C GLU A 275 6.13 20.68 -17.08
N LYS A 276 5.62 19.66 -16.32
CA LYS A 276 4.22 19.53 -15.91
C LYS A 276 3.25 19.60 -17.08
N LEU A 277 3.58 18.93 -18.19
CA LEU A 277 2.75 18.91 -19.38
C LEU A 277 1.38 18.28 -19.10
N THR A 278 0.38 18.78 -19.81
CA THR A 278 -0.98 18.21 -19.79
C THR A 278 -1.00 16.85 -20.52
N PRO A 279 -2.01 15.99 -20.26
CA PRO A 279 -2.15 14.73 -20.98
C PRO A 279 -2.15 14.87 -22.50
N ASP A 280 -2.80 15.90 -23.04
CA ASP A 280 -2.84 16.16 -24.49
C ASP A 280 -1.47 16.54 -25.05
N GLU A 281 -0.68 17.30 -24.30
CA GLU A 281 0.69 17.63 -24.68
C GLU A 281 1.60 16.40 -24.62
N ILE A 282 1.47 15.58 -23.58
CA ILE A 282 2.20 14.31 -23.46
C ILE A 282 1.85 13.39 -24.61
N TYR A 283 0.56 13.23 -24.95
CA TYR A 283 0.13 12.43 -26.10
C TYR A 283 0.80 12.90 -27.39
N ARG A 284 0.79 14.22 -27.68
CA ARG A 284 1.44 14.78 -28.87
C ARG A 284 2.95 14.53 -28.88
N ARG A 285 3.63 14.71 -27.74
CA ARG A 285 5.08 14.48 -27.61
C ARG A 285 5.44 13.01 -27.79
N ARG A 286 4.68 12.09 -27.21
CA ARG A 286 4.85 10.63 -27.37
C ARG A 286 4.67 10.18 -28.82
N ASN A 287 3.93 10.92 -29.62
CA ASN A 287 3.68 10.65 -31.03
C ASN A 287 4.47 11.58 -31.97
N SER A 288 5.46 12.30 -31.45
CA SER A 288 6.36 13.13 -32.26
C SER A 288 7.26 12.26 -33.14
N LYS A 289 7.84 12.92 -34.19
CA LYS A 289 8.81 12.28 -35.08
C LYS A 289 10.00 11.68 -34.32
N GLU A 290 10.55 12.41 -33.35
CA GLU A 290 11.67 11.96 -32.54
C GLU A 290 11.37 10.67 -31.75
N THR A 291 10.21 10.61 -31.06
CA THR A 291 9.79 9.39 -30.32
C THR A 291 9.59 8.23 -31.29
N THR A 292 8.96 8.48 -32.42
CA THR A 292 8.69 7.46 -33.45
C THR A 292 10.00 6.89 -34.01
N GLU A 293 10.99 7.73 -34.33
CA GLU A 293 12.30 7.27 -34.79
C GLU A 293 13.03 6.38 -33.77
N ILE A 294 12.93 6.71 -32.48
CA ILE A 294 13.53 5.87 -31.42
C ILE A 294 12.85 4.49 -31.39
N ILE A 295 11.53 4.43 -31.47
CA ILE A 295 10.77 3.18 -31.42
C ILE A 295 10.99 2.35 -32.68
N GLU A 296 11.01 2.96 -33.86
CA GLU A 296 11.32 2.25 -35.11
C GLU A 296 12.76 1.69 -35.09
N LYS A 297 13.72 2.43 -34.55
CA LYS A 297 15.07 1.91 -34.36
C LYS A 297 15.09 0.71 -33.42
N LEU A 298 14.35 0.74 -32.28
CA LEU A 298 14.20 -0.41 -31.41
C LEU A 298 13.60 -1.62 -32.14
N ARG A 299 12.65 -1.36 -33.05
CA ARG A 299 11.98 -2.40 -33.85
C ARG A 299 12.94 -3.04 -34.86
N THR A 300 13.69 -2.22 -35.57
CA THR A 300 14.69 -2.68 -36.55
C THR A 300 15.74 -3.56 -35.85
N GLU A 301 16.36 -3.07 -34.78
CA GLU A 301 17.36 -3.83 -34.00
C GLU A 301 16.80 -5.15 -33.46
N LEU A 302 15.53 -5.15 -33.00
CA LEU A 302 14.85 -6.35 -32.52
C LEU A 302 14.72 -7.40 -33.62
N TYR A 303 14.21 -7.00 -34.80
CA TYR A 303 13.94 -7.94 -35.87
C TYR A 303 15.22 -8.39 -36.59
N ASP A 304 16.23 -7.52 -36.73
CA ASP A 304 17.53 -7.87 -37.26
C ASP A 304 18.23 -8.94 -36.43
N LEU A 305 18.21 -8.78 -35.09
CA LEU A 305 18.76 -9.79 -34.19
C LEU A 305 17.93 -11.09 -34.17
N LEU A 306 16.62 -11.02 -34.33
CA LEU A 306 15.79 -12.22 -34.40
C LEU A 306 15.95 -12.98 -35.73
N ALA A 307 16.17 -12.27 -36.84
CA ALA A 307 16.39 -12.87 -38.17
C ALA A 307 17.78 -13.52 -38.29
N ASN A 308 18.77 -13.00 -37.56
CA ASN A 308 20.15 -13.47 -37.60
C ASN A 308 20.57 -14.05 -36.24
N PRO A 309 20.10 -15.26 -35.88
CA PRO A 309 20.48 -15.88 -34.63
C PRO A 309 21.97 -16.28 -34.66
N GLU A 310 22.78 -15.62 -33.85
CA GLU A 310 24.17 -16.02 -33.63
C GLU A 310 24.22 -17.27 -32.74
N GLU A 311 25.10 -18.23 -33.05
CA GLU A 311 25.31 -19.42 -32.21
C GLU A 311 25.78 -19.07 -30.80
N SER A 312 26.46 -17.92 -30.63
CA SER A 312 26.96 -17.42 -29.35
C SER A 312 25.95 -16.59 -28.56
N ARG A 313 24.72 -16.39 -29.06
CA ARG A 313 23.72 -15.58 -28.38
C ARG A 313 23.33 -16.19 -27.04
N SER A 314 23.46 -15.39 -25.96
CA SER A 314 23.10 -15.86 -24.63
C SER A 314 21.58 -16.14 -24.52
N GLU A 315 21.22 -17.12 -23.70
CA GLU A 315 19.82 -17.45 -23.38
C GLU A 315 19.09 -16.22 -22.80
N LEU A 316 19.78 -15.40 -22.03
CA LEU A 316 19.23 -14.18 -21.42
C LEU A 316 18.87 -13.12 -22.47
N MET A 317 19.74 -12.94 -23.48
CA MET A 317 19.47 -12.04 -24.59
C MET A 317 18.26 -12.52 -25.40
N SER A 318 18.19 -13.82 -25.68
CA SER A 318 17.06 -14.43 -26.39
C SER A 318 15.75 -14.23 -25.60
N LYS A 319 15.76 -14.39 -24.26
CA LYS A 319 14.61 -14.10 -23.40
C LYS A 319 14.19 -12.63 -23.43
N ALA A 320 15.16 -11.70 -23.49
CA ALA A 320 14.86 -10.27 -23.58
C ALA A 320 14.22 -9.89 -24.92
N LEU A 321 14.77 -10.40 -26.04
CA LEU A 321 14.23 -10.18 -27.38
C LEU A 321 12.81 -10.77 -27.53
N ASN A 322 12.62 -12.03 -27.08
CA ASN A 322 11.32 -12.68 -27.13
C ASN A 322 10.27 -11.95 -26.29
N TYR A 323 10.63 -11.46 -25.11
CA TYR A 323 9.73 -10.66 -24.28
C TYR A 323 9.32 -9.38 -24.98
N LEU A 324 10.28 -8.60 -25.52
CA LEU A 324 10.00 -7.36 -26.24
C LEU A 324 9.13 -7.62 -27.50
N LYS A 325 9.41 -8.69 -28.25
CA LYS A 325 8.62 -9.11 -29.40
C LYS A 325 7.18 -9.45 -29.01
N THR A 326 7.02 -10.29 -27.98
CA THR A 326 5.71 -10.81 -27.56
C THR A 326 4.80 -9.68 -27.09
N PHE A 327 5.32 -8.73 -26.36
CA PHE A 327 4.54 -7.65 -25.75
C PHE A 327 4.74 -6.29 -26.45
N TRP A 328 5.21 -6.29 -27.70
CA TRP A 328 5.52 -5.05 -28.45
C TRP A 328 4.37 -4.04 -28.41
N ASN A 329 3.18 -4.47 -28.79
CA ASN A 329 2.01 -3.61 -28.88
C ASN A 329 1.62 -3.08 -27.50
N GLN A 330 1.56 -3.92 -26.48
CA GLN A 330 1.18 -3.57 -25.12
C GLN A 330 2.23 -2.68 -24.45
N ILE A 331 3.53 -2.90 -24.72
CA ILE A 331 4.61 -2.06 -24.17
C ILE A 331 4.54 -0.64 -24.73
N PHE A 332 4.23 -0.47 -26.02
CA PHE A 332 4.18 0.84 -26.66
C PHE A 332 2.77 1.47 -26.68
N ALA A 333 1.74 0.78 -26.17
CA ALA A 333 0.38 1.30 -26.04
C ALA A 333 0.30 2.52 -25.09
N TYR A 334 1.31 2.77 -24.21
CA TYR A 334 1.34 3.98 -23.40
C TYR A 334 1.30 5.28 -24.22
N ARG A 335 1.62 5.22 -25.52
CA ARG A 335 1.54 6.34 -26.45
C ARG A 335 0.11 6.72 -26.82
N ASN A 336 -0.85 5.81 -26.65
CA ASN A 336 -2.24 6.01 -27.07
C ASN A 336 -2.98 7.03 -26.21
N ASP A 337 -2.45 7.33 -25.01
CA ASP A 337 -3.02 8.32 -24.11
C ASP A 337 -1.92 8.97 -23.23
N GLY A 338 -2.03 10.28 -22.99
CA GLY A 338 -1.09 11.00 -22.14
C GLY A 338 -1.22 10.70 -20.64
N GLU A 339 -2.36 10.15 -20.20
CA GLU A 339 -2.56 9.70 -18.81
C GLU A 339 -1.95 8.31 -18.52
N TYR A 340 -1.64 7.53 -19.56
CA TYR A 340 -1.05 6.19 -19.38
C TYR A 340 0.35 6.26 -18.78
N SER A 341 0.73 5.22 -18.06
CA SER A 341 2.09 5.10 -17.52
C SER A 341 2.98 4.34 -18.50
N ILE A 342 4.24 4.74 -18.63
CA ILE A 342 5.23 3.98 -19.39
C ILE A 342 5.63 2.68 -18.71
N ASP A 343 5.38 2.56 -17.39
CA ASP A 343 5.76 1.41 -16.58
C ASP A 343 4.77 1.10 -15.45
N ASN A 344 4.93 -0.08 -14.85
CA ASN A 344 4.12 -0.56 -13.73
C ASN A 344 4.74 -0.28 -12.35
N LEU A 345 5.74 0.59 -12.27
CA LEU A 345 6.40 0.93 -11.00
C LEU A 345 5.46 1.40 -9.88
N PRO A 346 4.31 2.06 -10.15
CA PRO A 346 3.36 2.40 -9.09
C PRO A 346 2.86 1.19 -8.31
N ALA A 347 2.45 0.11 -8.99
CA ALA A 347 2.00 -1.12 -8.34
C ALA A 347 3.17 -1.87 -7.65
N GLU A 348 4.32 -1.96 -8.31
CA GLU A 348 5.53 -2.57 -7.72
C GLU A 348 5.94 -1.86 -6.41
N ARG A 349 5.92 -0.52 -6.40
CA ARG A 349 6.23 0.27 -5.20
C ARG A 349 5.21 0.06 -4.09
N ALA A 350 3.93 -0.03 -4.44
CA ALA A 350 2.86 -0.30 -3.48
C ALA A 350 3.00 -1.69 -2.83
N LEU A 351 3.52 -2.69 -3.54
CA LEU A 351 3.78 -4.04 -3.02
C LEU A 351 4.99 -4.14 -2.07
N ARG A 352 5.90 -3.15 -2.06
CA ARG A 352 7.12 -3.20 -1.22
C ARG A 352 6.85 -3.46 0.26
N PRO A 353 5.87 -2.82 0.93
CA PRO A 353 5.58 -3.10 2.34
C PRO A 353 5.26 -4.58 2.58
N VAL A 354 4.49 -5.21 1.71
CA VAL A 354 4.15 -6.64 1.80
C VAL A 354 5.39 -7.51 1.64
N THR A 355 6.31 -7.15 0.73
CA THR A 355 7.57 -7.88 0.56
C THR A 355 8.51 -7.71 1.75
N VAL A 356 8.54 -6.53 2.40
CA VAL A 356 9.28 -6.28 3.64
C VAL A 356 8.68 -7.09 4.78
N GLN A 357 7.36 -7.07 4.93
CA GLN A 357 6.65 -7.87 5.94
C GLN A 357 6.93 -9.37 5.77
N ARG A 358 6.93 -9.87 4.53
CA ARG A 358 7.29 -11.25 4.20
C ARG A 358 8.71 -11.61 4.66
N LYS A 359 9.69 -10.73 4.45
CA LYS A 359 11.08 -10.95 4.87
C LYS A 359 11.21 -10.92 6.39
N ASN A 360 10.42 -10.10 7.07
CA ASN A 360 10.49 -9.92 8.53
C ASN A 360 9.74 -11.02 9.29
N SER A 361 8.55 -11.44 8.81
CA SER A 361 7.68 -12.40 9.50
C SER A 361 7.70 -13.81 8.89
N LEU A 362 8.36 -14.01 7.74
CA LEU A 362 8.55 -15.24 6.99
C LEU A 362 7.24 -15.88 6.45
N PHE A 363 6.17 -15.91 7.23
CA PHE A 363 4.87 -16.48 6.86
C PHE A 363 3.74 -15.86 7.68
N PHE A 364 2.51 -16.03 7.19
CA PHE A 364 1.29 -15.71 7.93
C PHE A 364 0.80 -16.94 8.69
N GLY A 365 0.26 -16.76 9.90
CA GLY A 365 -0.29 -17.84 10.71
C GLY A 365 -1.63 -18.37 10.21
N SER A 366 -2.35 -17.62 9.36
CA SER A 366 -3.67 -18.00 8.85
C SER A 366 -4.04 -17.18 7.61
N VAL A 367 -5.05 -17.65 6.86
CA VAL A 367 -5.71 -16.91 5.76
C VAL A 367 -6.24 -15.56 6.25
N LYS A 368 -6.91 -15.56 7.41
CA LYS A 368 -7.43 -14.33 8.03
C LYS A 368 -6.33 -13.28 8.27
N GLY A 369 -5.13 -13.72 8.67
CA GLY A 369 -3.98 -12.84 8.82
C GLY A 369 -3.55 -12.19 7.51
N ILE A 370 -3.68 -12.90 6.37
CA ILE A 370 -3.40 -12.35 5.03
C ILE A 370 -4.49 -11.34 4.65
N GLN A 371 -5.76 -11.67 4.84
CA GLN A 371 -6.89 -10.77 4.55
C GLN A 371 -6.78 -9.48 5.37
N ASN A 372 -6.48 -9.56 6.66
CA ASN A 372 -6.20 -8.38 7.49
C ASN A 372 -5.03 -7.56 6.94
N SER A 373 -3.96 -8.21 6.50
CA SER A 373 -2.82 -7.53 5.89
C SER A 373 -3.22 -6.80 4.61
N ALA A 374 -4.06 -7.39 3.76
CA ALA A 374 -4.60 -6.74 2.57
C ALA A 374 -5.38 -5.47 2.95
N ILE A 375 -6.30 -5.57 3.91
CA ILE A 375 -7.11 -4.45 4.38
C ILE A 375 -6.22 -3.32 4.94
N TYR A 376 -5.32 -3.62 5.87
CA TYR A 376 -4.46 -2.60 6.46
C TYR A 376 -3.54 -1.93 5.44
N ASN A 377 -2.88 -2.71 4.56
CA ASN A 377 -2.01 -2.15 3.54
C ASN A 377 -2.79 -1.28 2.54
N THR A 378 -4.05 -1.61 2.22
CA THR A 378 -4.94 -0.76 1.40
C THR A 378 -5.03 0.64 1.98
N PHE A 379 -5.36 0.77 3.26
CA PHE A 379 -5.52 2.08 3.88
C PHE A 379 -4.19 2.77 4.18
N ILE A 380 -3.15 2.03 4.56
CA ILE A 380 -1.80 2.58 4.77
C ILE A 380 -1.26 3.19 3.47
N GLU A 381 -1.29 2.45 2.37
CA GLU A 381 -0.76 2.94 1.10
C GLU A 381 -1.65 4.04 0.50
N THR A 382 -2.97 3.95 0.64
CA THR A 382 -3.89 5.04 0.26
C THR A 382 -3.61 6.31 1.06
N CYS A 383 -3.43 6.22 2.39
CA CYS A 383 -3.05 7.36 3.23
C CYS A 383 -1.74 8.00 2.76
N LYS A 384 -0.73 7.20 2.40
CA LYS A 384 0.54 7.71 1.84
C LYS A 384 0.31 8.47 0.53
N GLN A 385 -0.54 7.95 -0.38
CA GLN A 385 -0.84 8.61 -1.65
C GLN A 385 -1.50 9.98 -1.47
N VAL A 386 -2.32 10.13 -0.44
CA VAL A 386 -3.01 11.40 -0.14
C VAL A 386 -2.26 12.28 0.86
N GLY A 387 -1.12 11.83 1.39
CA GLY A 387 -0.25 12.60 2.27
C GLY A 387 -0.74 12.70 3.73
N VAL A 388 -1.53 11.73 4.20
CA VAL A 388 -2.03 11.70 5.58
C VAL A 388 -1.40 10.57 6.39
N SER A 389 -1.30 10.76 7.71
CA SER A 389 -0.84 9.73 8.64
C SER A 389 -1.91 8.63 8.77
N PHE A 390 -1.56 7.38 8.50
CA PHE A 390 -2.47 6.26 8.73
C PHE A 390 -2.92 6.18 10.18
N ARG A 391 -2.01 6.39 11.14
CA ARG A 391 -2.33 6.36 12.57
C ARG A 391 -3.40 7.38 12.92
N ASP A 392 -3.24 8.63 12.48
CA ASP A 392 -4.18 9.70 12.79
C ASP A 392 -5.53 9.48 12.08
N TYR A 393 -5.48 9.07 10.81
CA TYR A 393 -6.66 8.68 10.04
C TYR A 393 -7.45 7.58 10.74
N PHE A 394 -6.79 6.47 11.10
CA PHE A 394 -7.48 5.32 11.65
C PHE A 394 -8.05 5.60 13.04
N CYS A 395 -7.33 6.36 13.88
CA CYS A 395 -7.86 6.82 15.17
C CYS A 395 -9.14 7.66 14.97
N LYS A 396 -9.12 8.62 14.04
CA LYS A 396 -10.29 9.47 13.73
C LYS A 396 -11.44 8.63 13.18
N LEU A 397 -11.16 7.72 12.24
CA LEU A 397 -12.16 6.82 11.67
C LEU A 397 -12.88 5.99 12.74
N LEU A 398 -12.14 5.37 13.66
CA LEU A 398 -12.73 4.56 14.73
C LEU A 398 -13.66 5.38 15.62
N LYS A 399 -13.29 6.62 15.94
CA LYS A 399 -14.13 7.54 16.71
C LYS A 399 -15.41 7.90 15.95
N GLU A 400 -15.35 8.16 14.65
CA GLU A 400 -16.50 8.48 13.82
C GLU A 400 -17.45 7.28 13.65
N LEU A 401 -16.91 6.10 13.41
CA LEU A 401 -17.70 4.88 13.32
C LEU A 401 -18.42 4.54 14.65
N LYS A 402 -17.79 4.84 15.78
CA LYS A 402 -18.41 4.67 17.11
C LYS A 402 -19.61 5.60 17.31
N LYS A 403 -19.61 6.80 16.68
CA LYS A 403 -20.77 7.71 16.66
C LYS A 403 -21.91 7.22 15.77
N GLY A 404 -21.79 6.04 15.14
CA GLY A 404 -22.82 5.45 14.28
C GLY A 404 -22.81 5.93 12.83
N ARG A 405 -21.73 6.62 12.39
CA ARG A 405 -21.63 7.06 10.99
C ARG A 405 -21.52 5.87 10.03
N THR A 406 -22.28 5.93 8.94
CA THR A 406 -22.32 4.91 7.87
C THR A 406 -22.11 5.49 6.48
N ASP A 407 -21.85 6.77 6.37
CA ASP A 407 -21.54 7.49 5.13
C ASP A 407 -20.07 7.25 4.74
N TYR A 408 -19.74 6.00 4.40
CA TYR A 408 -18.38 5.50 4.24
C TYR A 408 -17.55 6.26 3.20
N GLU A 409 -18.17 6.83 2.16
CA GLU A 409 -17.48 7.65 1.15
C GLU A 409 -16.87 8.91 1.78
N ASN A 410 -17.52 9.49 2.80
CA ASN A 410 -17.03 10.65 3.54
C ASN A 410 -16.05 10.30 4.66
N LEU A 411 -15.86 9.01 4.94
CA LEU A 411 -14.89 8.50 5.93
C LEU A 411 -13.58 8.04 5.32
N LEU A 412 -13.40 8.16 4.00
CA LEU A 412 -12.16 7.76 3.32
C LEU A 412 -10.99 8.70 3.64
N PRO A 413 -9.71 8.24 3.51
CA PRO A 413 -8.54 9.04 3.85
C PRO A 413 -8.48 10.41 3.16
N MET A 414 -8.90 10.48 1.89
CA MET A 414 -8.91 11.71 1.10
C MET A 414 -9.99 12.70 1.52
N THR A 415 -10.95 12.30 2.33
CA THR A 415 -12.12 13.10 2.71
C THR A 415 -12.08 13.49 4.19
N ILE A 416 -11.95 12.51 5.09
CA ILE A 416 -12.06 12.74 6.54
C ILE A 416 -10.90 13.54 7.13
N CYS A 417 -9.71 13.56 6.48
CA CYS A 417 -8.51 14.22 6.96
C CYS A 417 -8.25 15.60 6.30
N LYS A 418 -9.18 16.07 5.50
CA LYS A 418 -9.16 17.43 4.92
C LYS A 418 -9.60 18.49 5.95
#